data_564a61940c1255941504402f3598187c
#
_entry.id   564a61940c1255941504402f3598187c
#
_cell.length_a   1.000
_cell.length_b   1.000
_cell.length_c   1.000
_cell.angle_alpha   90.00
_cell.angle_beta   90.00
_cell.angle_gamma   90.00
#
_symmetry.space_group_name_H-M   'P 1'
#
loop_
_entity.id
_entity.type
_entity.pdbx_description
1 polymer ?
#
loop_
_entity_poly.entity_id
_entity_poly.type
_entity_poly.pdbx_seq_one_letter_code
_entity_poly.pdbx_strand_id
1 'polypeptide(L)'
;KEYAEISHQEKKPVTLYNYASSLLHLNGSKYFLTEFAGDWAHEVNMKETELAFGKKILDTKLGSRANMFCSPFFLLALDRKAEENAGDVLFGTIGWTGNYRFTFEVDNENGLRVLSGINPYASEYSLKPNEVFRTPEFIFTYSTEGKGKASRDFQRWARKYQLKDGEKSRM
;
A
#
# COMPACT_ATOMS: atom_id res chain seq x y z
N LYS A 1 7.79 -1.86 8.16
CA LYS A 1 6.36 -1.73 8.44
C LYS A 1 6.07 -0.44 9.18
N GLU A 2 4.97 0.20 8.83
CA GLU A 2 4.47 1.41 9.47
C GLU A 2 2.99 1.26 9.81
N TYR A 3 2.57 1.82 10.91
CA TYR A 3 1.19 1.94 11.34
C TYR A 3 1.05 3.16 12.26
N ALA A 4 -0.16 3.64 12.46
CA ALA A 4 -0.47 4.70 13.41
C ALA A 4 -1.32 4.13 14.56
N GLU A 5 -1.10 4.66 15.75
CA GLU A 5 -1.98 4.46 16.91
C GLU A 5 -2.67 5.78 17.23
N ILE A 6 -3.99 5.75 17.33
CA ILE A 6 -4.83 6.91 17.56
C ILE A 6 -5.55 6.70 18.87
N SER A 7 -5.43 7.64 19.80
CA SER A 7 -6.13 7.67 21.07
C SER A 7 -6.58 9.08 21.40
N HIS A 8 -7.53 9.22 22.32
CA HIS A 8 -7.99 10.53 22.81
C HIS A 8 -8.40 10.46 24.28
N GLN A 9 -8.53 11.65 24.89
CA GLN A 9 -8.94 11.82 26.29
C GLN A 9 -10.26 12.60 26.42
N GLU A 10 -11.03 12.72 25.34
CA GLU A 10 -12.35 13.34 25.38
C GLU A 10 -13.31 12.53 26.27
N LYS A 11 -14.35 13.21 26.82
CA LYS A 11 -15.33 12.55 27.69
C LYS A 11 -16.30 11.63 26.98
N LYS A 12 -16.45 11.79 25.65
CA LYS A 12 -17.37 11.02 24.79
C LYS A 12 -16.60 10.37 23.66
N PRO A 13 -17.14 9.30 23.05
CA PRO A 13 -16.55 8.73 21.85
C PRO A 13 -16.39 9.75 20.73
N VAL A 14 -15.31 9.66 19.98
CA VAL A 14 -15.05 10.44 18.75
C VAL A 14 -15.14 9.53 17.55
N THR A 15 -15.56 10.07 16.42
CA THR A 15 -15.64 9.29 15.17
C THR A 15 -14.43 9.58 14.29
N LEU A 16 -13.72 8.53 13.90
CA LEU A 16 -12.65 8.59 12.94
C LEU A 16 -13.21 8.36 11.52
N TYR A 17 -13.12 9.37 10.65
CA TYR A 17 -13.65 9.32 9.28
C TYR A 17 -12.56 9.05 8.25
N ASN A 18 -11.39 9.66 8.44
CA ASN A 18 -10.30 9.58 7.47
C ASN A 18 -8.96 9.60 8.20
N TYR A 19 -8.19 8.55 7.99
CA TYR A 19 -6.87 8.36 8.61
C TYR A 19 -6.02 7.49 7.70
N ALA A 20 -4.70 7.60 7.83
CA ALA A 20 -3.77 6.79 7.10
C ALA A 20 -2.93 5.92 8.06
N SER A 21 -2.51 4.77 7.57
CA SER A 21 -1.55 3.90 8.27
C SER A 21 -0.13 4.44 8.16
N SER A 22 0.17 5.07 7.02
CA SER A 22 1.52 5.56 6.69
C SER A 22 1.44 6.73 5.71
N LEU A 23 2.43 7.60 5.81
CA LEU A 23 2.75 8.65 4.85
C LEU A 23 4.24 8.56 4.54
N LEU A 24 4.57 8.08 3.34
CA LEU A 24 5.94 8.19 2.81
C LEU A 24 6.08 9.48 2.00
N HIS A 25 7.22 10.13 2.16
CA HIS A 25 7.63 11.25 1.32
C HIS A 25 8.88 10.85 0.55
N LEU A 26 8.79 10.87 -0.78
CA LEU A 26 9.83 10.43 -1.68
C LEU A 26 10.21 11.57 -2.63
N ASN A 27 11.50 11.74 -2.87
CA ASN A 27 12.03 12.71 -3.81
C ASN A 27 12.67 11.96 -4.98
N GLY A 28 12.29 12.34 -6.19
CA GLY A 28 12.81 11.77 -7.41
C GLY A 28 12.50 12.68 -8.60
N SER A 29 13.15 12.45 -9.73
CA SER A 29 12.91 13.22 -10.96
C SER A 29 11.63 12.77 -11.66
N LYS A 30 11.29 11.48 -11.54
CA LYS A 30 10.10 10.83 -12.12
C LYS A 30 9.66 9.65 -11.26
N TYR A 31 8.40 9.25 -11.43
CA TYR A 31 7.81 8.15 -10.70
C TYR A 31 6.99 7.28 -11.63
N PHE A 32 7.22 5.96 -11.59
CA PHE A 32 6.50 4.98 -12.42
C PHE A 32 5.79 3.98 -11.52
N LEU A 33 4.47 4.11 -11.48
CA LEU A 33 3.61 3.24 -10.69
C LEU A 33 3.18 2.03 -11.51
N THR A 34 3.47 0.84 -11.02
CA THR A 34 2.92 -0.42 -11.52
C THR A 34 1.80 -0.88 -10.60
N GLU A 35 0.59 -0.93 -11.13
CA GLU A 35 -0.60 -1.50 -10.51
C GLU A 35 -0.92 -2.87 -11.10
N PHE A 36 -1.63 -3.69 -10.33
CA PHE A 36 -2.02 -5.04 -10.72
C PHE A 36 -3.54 -5.10 -10.75
N ALA A 37 -4.07 -5.07 -11.95
CA ALA A 37 -5.50 -5.13 -12.20
C ALA A 37 -5.88 -6.52 -12.71
N GLY A 38 -7.14 -6.88 -12.58
CA GLY A 38 -7.60 -8.17 -13.11
C GLY A 38 -9.10 -8.34 -12.98
N ASP A 39 -9.53 -9.47 -13.45
CA ASP A 39 -10.87 -10.01 -13.34
C ASP A 39 -10.75 -11.54 -13.39
N TRP A 40 -11.85 -12.25 -13.28
CA TRP A 40 -11.86 -13.71 -13.37
C TRP A 40 -11.24 -14.22 -14.67
N ALA A 41 -10.30 -15.13 -14.56
CA ALA A 41 -9.46 -15.67 -15.65
C ALA A 41 -8.52 -14.63 -16.33
N HIS A 42 -8.37 -13.44 -15.75
CA HIS A 42 -7.47 -12.37 -16.20
C HIS A 42 -6.82 -11.66 -15.01
N GLU A 43 -6.36 -12.42 -14.02
CA GLU A 43 -5.80 -11.89 -12.78
C GLU A 43 -4.40 -11.32 -12.98
N VAL A 44 -4.08 -10.34 -12.13
CA VAL A 44 -2.71 -9.81 -11.94
C VAL A 44 -2.08 -9.22 -13.22
N ASN A 45 -2.89 -8.56 -14.06
CA ASN A 45 -2.36 -7.83 -15.21
C ASN A 45 -1.61 -6.57 -14.74
N MET A 46 -0.35 -6.47 -15.10
CA MET A 46 0.49 -5.32 -14.77
C MET A 46 0.18 -4.13 -15.69
N LYS A 47 -0.10 -2.98 -15.08
CA LYS A 47 -0.24 -1.69 -15.75
C LYS A 47 0.74 -0.70 -15.16
N GLU A 48 1.63 -0.15 -15.98
CA GLU A 48 2.60 0.85 -15.57
C GLU A 48 2.18 2.24 -16.07
N THR A 49 2.20 3.21 -15.18
CA THR A 49 1.83 4.61 -15.45
C THR A 49 2.91 5.53 -14.88
N GLU A 50 3.40 6.49 -15.67
CA GLU A 50 4.19 7.60 -15.14
C GLU A 50 3.27 8.54 -14.36
N LEU A 51 3.65 8.86 -13.12
CA LEU A 51 2.91 9.79 -12.29
C LEU A 51 3.29 11.22 -12.66
N ALA A 52 2.28 12.05 -12.90
CA ALA A 52 2.42 13.49 -13.13
C ALA A 52 1.85 14.27 -11.94
N PHE A 53 2.04 15.58 -11.96
CA PHE A 53 1.43 16.51 -11.00
C PHE A 53 -0.04 16.18 -10.75
N GLY A 54 -0.41 16.04 -9.48
CA GLY A 54 -1.76 15.70 -9.04
C GLY A 54 -1.82 14.37 -8.30
N LYS A 55 -2.97 13.71 -8.36
CA LYS A 55 -3.24 12.50 -7.56
C LYS A 55 -3.60 11.30 -8.43
N LYS A 56 -2.95 10.18 -8.16
CA LYS A 56 -3.38 8.84 -8.60
C LYS A 56 -3.82 8.06 -7.37
N ILE A 57 -4.96 7.39 -7.46
CA ILE A 57 -5.53 6.60 -6.37
C ILE A 57 -5.69 5.16 -6.85
N LEU A 58 -5.23 4.22 -6.03
CA LEU A 58 -5.54 2.80 -6.12
C LEU A 58 -6.43 2.46 -4.93
N ASP A 59 -7.69 2.11 -5.18
CA ASP A 59 -8.60 1.77 -4.10
C ASP A 59 -9.61 0.68 -4.49
N THR A 60 -10.29 0.16 -3.48
CA THR A 60 -11.44 -0.71 -3.69
C THR A 60 -12.55 -0.39 -2.69
N LYS A 61 -13.79 -0.68 -3.10
CA LYS A 61 -15.02 -0.51 -2.32
C LYS A 61 -15.85 -1.79 -2.27
N LEU A 62 -15.23 -2.94 -2.55
CA LEU A 62 -15.89 -4.23 -2.71
C LEU A 62 -15.97 -5.06 -1.42
N GLY A 63 -15.59 -4.49 -0.27
CA GLY A 63 -15.61 -5.17 1.02
C GLY A 63 -14.73 -6.42 1.03
N SER A 64 -15.30 -7.60 1.29
CA SER A 64 -14.56 -8.86 1.34
C SER A 64 -13.96 -9.32 -0.01
N ARG A 65 -14.32 -8.67 -1.12
CA ARG A 65 -13.75 -8.89 -2.46
C ARG A 65 -12.80 -7.75 -2.85
N ALA A 66 -12.14 -7.15 -1.89
CA ALA A 66 -11.34 -5.96 -2.07
C ALA A 66 -10.22 -6.11 -3.12
N ASN A 67 -9.72 -7.31 -3.33
CA ASN A 67 -8.64 -7.62 -4.28
C ASN A 67 -9.15 -8.11 -5.66
N MET A 68 -10.44 -8.15 -5.91
CA MET A 68 -11.00 -8.78 -7.11
C MET A 68 -10.56 -8.11 -8.42
N PHE A 69 -10.58 -6.77 -8.48
CA PHE A 69 -10.23 -6.02 -9.68
C PHE A 69 -8.93 -5.22 -9.56
N CYS A 70 -8.48 -4.96 -8.36
CA CYS A 70 -7.25 -4.25 -8.07
C CYS A 70 -6.56 -4.91 -6.88
N SER A 71 -5.34 -5.37 -7.08
CA SER A 71 -4.59 -6.01 -6.00
C SER A 71 -4.14 -4.99 -4.95
N PRO A 72 -4.13 -5.33 -3.65
CA PRO A 72 -3.73 -4.44 -2.56
C PRO A 72 -2.21 -4.27 -2.45
N PHE A 73 -1.52 -4.22 -3.58
CA PHE A 73 -0.09 -4.01 -3.66
C PHE A 73 0.31 -3.29 -4.95
N PHE A 74 1.47 -2.66 -4.94
CA PHE A 74 2.00 -1.91 -6.05
C PHE A 74 3.53 -1.99 -6.10
N LEU A 75 4.10 -1.67 -7.27
CA LEU A 75 5.52 -1.34 -7.42
C LEU A 75 5.63 0.14 -7.83
N LEU A 76 6.56 0.84 -7.22
CA LEU A 76 6.84 2.24 -7.52
C LEU A 76 8.31 2.38 -7.86
N ALA A 77 8.61 2.64 -9.14
CA ALA A 77 9.96 2.89 -9.59
C ALA A 77 10.27 4.39 -9.53
N LEU A 78 11.51 4.73 -9.14
CA LEU A 78 12.01 6.08 -8.97
C LEU A 78 12.98 6.44 -10.11
N ASP A 79 12.90 7.69 -10.58
CA ASP A 79 13.75 8.34 -11.57
C ASP A 79 13.67 7.75 -12.98
N ARG A 80 13.51 6.44 -13.12
CA ARG A 80 13.36 5.74 -14.40
C ARG A 80 12.47 4.51 -14.26
N LYS A 81 11.97 4.03 -15.37
CA LYS A 81 11.29 2.72 -15.39
C LYS A 81 12.25 1.64 -14.91
N ALA A 82 11.81 0.86 -13.96
CA ALA A 82 12.60 -0.24 -13.45
C ALA A 82 12.43 -1.49 -14.33
N GLU A 83 13.54 -2.17 -14.55
CA GLU A 83 13.61 -3.48 -15.18
C GLU A 83 13.49 -4.60 -14.14
N GLU A 84 13.55 -5.85 -14.58
CA GLU A 84 13.55 -7.01 -13.69
C GLU A 84 14.75 -7.00 -12.73
N ASN A 85 15.94 -6.63 -13.23
CA ASN A 85 17.21 -6.71 -12.50
C ASN A 85 17.91 -5.34 -12.31
N ALA A 86 17.23 -4.24 -12.59
CA ALA A 86 17.82 -2.90 -12.49
C ALA A 86 16.76 -1.82 -12.16
N GLY A 87 17.19 -0.81 -11.40
CA GLY A 87 16.38 0.34 -11.04
C GLY A 87 15.90 0.31 -9.59
N ASP A 88 15.58 1.49 -9.10
CA ASP A 88 15.12 1.72 -7.74
C ASP A 88 13.63 1.47 -7.65
N VAL A 89 13.21 0.53 -6.81
CA VAL A 89 11.82 0.09 -6.70
C VAL A 89 11.40 -0.05 -5.25
N LEU A 90 10.31 0.59 -4.90
CA LEU A 90 9.56 0.34 -3.68
C LEU A 90 8.38 -0.59 -4.00
N PHE A 91 8.30 -1.74 -3.34
CA PHE A 91 7.13 -2.62 -3.33
C PHE A 91 6.32 -2.33 -2.08
N GLY A 92 5.04 -2.00 -2.21
CA GLY A 92 4.17 -1.66 -1.09
C GLY A 92 2.87 -2.47 -1.06
N THR A 93 2.41 -2.81 0.14
CA THR A 93 1.12 -3.44 0.40
C THR A 93 0.58 -3.02 1.77
N ILE A 94 -0.68 -3.33 2.03
CA ILE A 94 -1.34 -3.10 3.32
C ILE A 94 -1.79 -4.42 3.94
N GLY A 95 -1.57 -4.59 5.23
CA GLY A 95 -2.02 -5.74 6.03
C GLY A 95 -3.50 -5.64 6.39
N TRP A 96 -4.36 -5.56 5.37
CA TRP A 96 -5.80 -5.37 5.51
C TRP A 96 -6.57 -6.18 4.46
N THR A 97 -7.65 -6.81 4.86
CA THR A 97 -8.48 -7.66 3.99
C THR A 97 -9.77 -6.99 3.49
N GLY A 98 -10.04 -5.77 3.94
CA GLY A 98 -11.20 -4.97 3.54
C GLY A 98 -10.87 -3.91 2.50
N ASN A 99 -11.73 -2.91 2.39
CA ASN A 99 -11.53 -1.78 1.48
C ASN A 99 -10.26 -1.00 1.84
N TYR A 100 -9.36 -0.85 0.90
CA TYR A 100 -8.09 -0.13 1.07
C TYR A 100 -7.99 1.06 0.11
N ARG A 101 -7.06 1.96 0.42
CA ARG A 101 -6.68 3.07 -0.47
C ARG A 101 -5.20 3.36 -0.37
N PHE A 102 -4.56 3.45 -1.54
CA PHE A 102 -3.26 4.09 -1.73
C PHE A 102 -3.46 5.38 -2.52
N THR A 103 -2.91 6.46 -2.03
CA THR A 103 -2.92 7.76 -2.72
C THR A 103 -1.49 8.17 -3.02
N PHE A 104 -1.19 8.38 -4.29
CA PHE A 104 0.08 8.88 -4.80
C PHE A 104 -0.16 10.33 -5.24
N GLU A 105 0.46 11.27 -4.57
CA GLU A 105 0.29 12.69 -4.84
C GLU A 105 1.63 13.31 -5.17
N VAL A 106 1.79 13.77 -6.42
CA VAL A 106 2.95 14.52 -6.90
C VAL A 106 2.63 16.00 -6.79
N ASP A 107 3.45 16.74 -6.05
CA ASP A 107 3.30 18.18 -5.87
C ASP A 107 4.01 19.00 -6.97
N ASN A 108 3.94 20.34 -6.87
CA ASN A 108 4.52 21.25 -7.86
C ASN A 108 6.06 21.32 -7.82
N GLU A 109 6.69 20.80 -6.78
CA GLU A 109 8.15 20.66 -6.65
C GLU A 109 8.62 19.25 -7.02
N ASN A 110 7.70 18.43 -7.58
CA ASN A 110 7.91 17.03 -7.93
C ASN A 110 8.21 16.12 -6.73
N GLY A 111 7.82 16.52 -5.52
CA GLY A 111 7.81 15.64 -4.35
C GLY A 111 6.64 14.66 -4.42
N LEU A 112 6.87 13.37 -4.16
CA LEU A 112 5.82 12.37 -4.12
C LEU A 112 5.45 12.01 -2.68
N ARG A 113 4.17 12.14 -2.36
CA ARG A 113 3.57 11.60 -1.13
C ARG A 113 2.79 10.34 -1.42
N VAL A 114 3.07 9.28 -0.65
CA VAL A 114 2.35 8.01 -0.71
C VAL A 114 1.64 7.78 0.61
N LEU A 115 0.31 7.91 0.59
CA LEU A 115 -0.53 7.59 1.73
C LEU A 115 -1.14 6.20 1.53
N SER A 116 -1.15 5.41 2.60
CA SER A 116 -1.74 4.08 2.60
C SER A 116 -2.66 3.90 3.81
N GLY A 117 -3.79 3.21 3.63
CA GLY A 117 -4.72 2.99 4.73
C GLY A 117 -6.01 2.30 4.31
N ILE A 118 -6.93 2.23 5.27
CA ILE A 118 -8.31 1.81 5.03
C ILE A 118 -8.97 2.83 4.12
N ASN A 119 -9.77 2.38 3.15
CA ASN A 119 -10.57 3.29 2.35
C ASN A 119 -11.61 3.98 3.24
N PRO A 120 -11.66 5.33 3.30
CA PRO A 120 -12.63 6.04 4.12
C PRO A 120 -14.09 5.88 3.64
N TYR A 121 -14.31 5.28 2.46
CA TYR A 121 -15.65 5.01 1.96
C TYR A 121 -16.39 4.03 2.87
N ALA A 122 -17.51 4.47 3.47
CA ALA A 122 -18.33 3.69 4.41
C ALA A 122 -17.52 3.00 5.52
N SER A 123 -16.50 3.68 6.04
CA SER A 123 -15.57 3.14 7.03
C SER A 123 -15.39 4.13 8.19
N GLU A 124 -16.41 4.23 9.01
CA GLU A 124 -16.38 5.02 10.25
C GLU A 124 -15.98 4.12 11.43
N TYR A 125 -15.16 4.65 12.33
CA TYR A 125 -14.80 3.98 13.57
C TYR A 125 -15.10 4.89 14.77
N SER A 126 -15.95 4.41 15.69
CA SER A 126 -16.26 5.11 16.93
C SER A 126 -15.24 4.73 18.00
N LEU A 127 -14.26 5.60 18.24
CA LEU A 127 -13.21 5.42 19.23
C LEU A 127 -13.68 5.91 20.59
N LYS A 128 -13.69 5.03 21.60
CA LYS A 128 -14.08 5.37 22.97
C LYS A 128 -12.95 6.09 23.70
N PRO A 129 -13.28 6.86 24.76
CA PRO A 129 -12.27 7.47 25.62
C PRO A 129 -11.25 6.45 26.13
N ASN A 130 -9.95 6.79 26.04
CA ASN A 130 -8.82 5.95 26.45
C ASN A 130 -8.67 4.62 25.68
N GLU A 131 -9.46 4.37 24.64
CA GLU A 131 -9.23 3.29 23.70
C GLU A 131 -8.11 3.67 22.74
N VAL A 132 -7.34 2.69 22.28
CA VAL A 132 -6.32 2.86 21.24
C VAL A 132 -6.79 2.16 19.97
N PHE A 133 -6.98 2.92 18.91
CA PHE A 133 -7.19 2.39 17.57
C PHE A 133 -5.85 2.26 16.86
N ARG A 134 -5.49 1.04 16.48
CA ARG A 134 -4.30 0.76 15.69
C ARG A 134 -4.70 0.54 14.23
N THR A 135 -4.12 1.32 13.32
CA THR A 135 -4.35 1.17 11.88
C THR A 135 -3.70 -0.11 11.35
N PRO A 136 -4.17 -0.66 10.21
CA PRO A 136 -3.47 -1.74 9.54
C PRO A 136 -2.02 -1.37 9.21
N GLU A 137 -1.14 -2.35 9.20
CA GLU A 137 0.27 -2.13 8.86
C GLU A 137 0.41 -1.86 7.35
N PHE A 138 1.08 -0.76 6.99
CA PHE A 138 1.66 -0.60 5.67
C PHE A 138 3.01 -1.31 5.65
N ILE A 139 3.19 -2.18 4.67
CA ILE A 139 4.34 -3.06 4.55
C ILE A 139 5.03 -2.74 3.23
N PHE A 140 6.32 -2.46 3.28
CA PHE A 140 7.07 -2.17 2.06
C PHE A 140 8.49 -2.74 2.11
N THR A 141 9.04 -2.98 0.92
CA THR A 141 10.45 -3.29 0.68
C THR A 141 10.99 -2.32 -0.35
N TYR A 142 12.30 -2.05 -0.30
CA TYR A 142 12.99 -1.23 -1.28
C TYR A 142 14.16 -2.01 -1.88
N SER A 143 14.38 -1.87 -3.16
CA SER A 143 15.47 -2.51 -3.89
C SER A 143 16.05 -1.56 -4.92
N THR A 144 17.36 -1.56 -5.08
CA THR A 144 18.09 -0.91 -6.16
C THR A 144 18.36 -1.85 -7.34
N GLU A 145 17.98 -3.12 -7.19
CA GLU A 145 18.22 -4.22 -8.13
C GLU A 145 16.93 -4.64 -8.88
N GLY A 146 16.04 -3.68 -9.14
CA GLY A 146 14.85 -3.87 -9.96
C GLY A 146 13.66 -4.56 -9.31
N LYS A 147 12.62 -4.77 -10.13
CA LYS A 147 11.32 -5.30 -9.72
C LYS A 147 11.40 -6.73 -9.18
N GLY A 148 12.20 -7.57 -9.78
CA GLY A 148 12.36 -8.96 -9.38
C GLY A 148 12.96 -9.10 -7.98
N LYS A 149 13.96 -8.29 -7.63
CA LYS A 149 14.55 -8.31 -6.29
C LYS A 149 13.56 -7.79 -5.24
N ALA A 150 12.87 -6.67 -5.52
CA ALA A 150 11.85 -6.12 -4.62
C ALA A 150 10.75 -7.15 -4.32
N SER A 151 10.27 -7.86 -5.35
CA SER A 151 9.27 -8.91 -5.22
C SER A 151 9.78 -10.12 -4.42
N ARG A 152 11.00 -10.61 -4.72
CA ARG A 152 11.60 -11.74 -3.98
C ARG A 152 11.83 -11.41 -2.51
N ASP A 153 12.26 -10.20 -2.18
CA ASP A 153 12.47 -9.78 -0.79
C ASP A 153 11.14 -9.72 -0.04
N PHE A 154 10.08 -9.21 -0.67
CA PHE A 154 8.75 -9.23 -0.10
C PHE A 154 8.24 -10.67 0.13
N GLN A 155 8.41 -11.56 -0.85
CA GLN A 155 8.01 -12.98 -0.72
C GLN A 155 8.77 -13.70 0.40
N ARG A 156 10.08 -13.46 0.54
CA ARG A 156 10.90 -14.02 1.64
C ARG A 156 10.40 -13.52 2.99
N TRP A 157 10.14 -12.23 3.09
CA TRP A 157 9.58 -11.64 4.30
C TRP A 157 8.21 -12.25 4.63
N ALA A 158 7.30 -12.38 3.65
CA ALA A 158 5.98 -12.96 3.85
C ALA A 158 6.06 -14.42 4.32
N ARG A 159 6.93 -15.24 3.73
CA ARG A 159 7.15 -16.63 4.16
C ARG A 159 7.62 -16.72 5.60
N LYS A 160 8.56 -15.86 5.98
CA LYS A 160 9.19 -15.91 7.30
C LYS A 160 8.30 -15.37 8.42
N TYR A 161 7.50 -14.34 8.15
CA TYR A 161 6.84 -13.57 9.20
C TYR A 161 5.32 -13.49 9.11
N GLN A 162 4.70 -13.84 7.97
CA GLN A 162 3.27 -13.69 7.77
C GLN A 162 2.53 -15.01 7.54
N LEU A 163 3.14 -15.94 6.84
CA LEU A 163 2.50 -17.21 6.52
C LEU A 163 2.74 -18.22 7.63
N LYS A 164 1.68 -18.84 8.11
CA LYS A 164 1.79 -20.00 9.00
C LYS A 164 2.54 -21.13 8.26
N ASP A 165 3.61 -21.61 8.87
CA ASP A 165 4.49 -22.65 8.28
C ASP A 165 5.05 -22.27 6.90
N GLY A 166 5.24 -20.97 6.64
CA GLY A 166 5.66 -20.47 5.33
C GLY A 166 7.05 -20.90 4.86
N GLU A 167 7.91 -21.34 5.79
CA GLU A 167 9.24 -21.88 5.48
C GLU A 167 9.21 -23.41 5.23
N LYS A 168 8.10 -24.10 5.55
CA LYS A 168 7.95 -25.52 5.25
C LYS A 168 7.52 -25.70 3.80
N SER A 169 8.09 -26.72 3.14
CA SER A 169 7.62 -27.13 1.81
C SER A 169 6.14 -27.55 1.91
N ARG A 170 5.33 -26.93 1.09
CA ARG A 170 3.94 -27.37 0.88
C ARG A 170 3.96 -28.28 -0.35
N MET A 171 4.04 -29.58 -0.11
CA MET A 171 3.74 -30.57 -1.14
C MET A 171 2.24 -30.80 -1.20
#